data_70de83ca03d7fb00c712351748c35c2b
#
_entry.id   70de83ca03d7fb00c712351748c35c2b
#
_cell.length_a   1.000
_cell.length_b   1.000
_cell.length_c   1.000
_cell.angle_alpha   90.00
_cell.angle_beta   90.00
_cell.angle_gamma   90.00
#
_symmetry.space_group_name_H-M   'P 1'
#
loop_
_entity.id
_entity.type
_entity.pdbx_description
1 polymer ?
#
loop_
_entity_poly.entity_id
_entity_poly.type
_entity_poly.pdbx_seq_one_letter_code
_entity_poly.pdbx_strand_id
1 'polypeptide(L)' 'MHNQVMTSEALTPEEFASLLTVGNTPAVNGPSAMIPAEHSARLIALGYMVYLEGRLRMTTPGRVRIYAGQLAS' A
#
# COMPACT_ATOMS: atom_id res chain seq x y z
N MET A 1 11.02 -18.50 16.84
CA MET A 1 10.94 -18.09 16.30
C MET A 1 10.43 -17.28 15.85
N HIS A 2 10.17 -17.05 15.80
CA HIS A 2 9.86 -16.50 15.23
C HIS A 2 9.74 -15.44 14.52
N ASN A 3 9.67 -14.79 14.49
CA ASN A 3 10.01 -13.87 13.62
C ASN A 3 9.18 -13.79 12.46
N GLN A 4 8.28 -14.55 12.30
CA GLN A 4 7.37 -14.49 11.25
C GLN A 4 6.57 -13.25 11.27
N VAL A 5 6.36 -12.70 12.41
CA VAL A 5 5.60 -11.47 12.53
C VAL A 5 6.25 -10.36 11.74
N MET A 6 7.55 -10.30 11.83
CA MET A 6 8.22 -9.26 11.10
C MET A 6 8.15 -9.49 9.62
N THR A 7 8.23 -10.75 9.22
CA THR A 7 8.18 -11.04 7.82
C THR A 7 6.85 -10.70 7.22
N SER A 8 5.78 -10.86 7.98
CA SER A 8 4.46 -10.61 7.43
C SER A 8 4.25 -9.16 7.07
N GLU A 9 5.07 -8.26 7.59
CA GLU A 9 4.95 -6.85 7.23
C GLU A 9 5.86 -6.44 6.11
N ALA A 10 6.72 -7.32 5.67
CA ALA A 10 7.61 -7.00 4.56
C ALA A 10 6.83 -7.01 3.27
N LEU A 11 7.04 -6.01 2.45
CA LEU A 11 6.42 -5.94 1.14
C LEU A 11 7.40 -6.39 0.09
N THR A 12 6.90 -7.09 -0.91
CA THR A 12 7.72 -7.36 -2.08
C THR A 12 7.91 -6.05 -2.84
N PRO A 13 8.93 -5.95 -3.69
CA PRO A 13 9.09 -4.74 -4.50
C PRO A 13 7.85 -4.43 -5.32
N GLU A 14 7.15 -5.45 -5.81
CA GLU A 14 5.96 -5.24 -6.59
C GLU A 14 4.84 -4.67 -5.73
N GLU A 15 4.71 -5.15 -4.50
CA GLU A 15 3.68 -4.64 -3.61
C GLU A 15 3.99 -3.20 -3.23
N PHE A 16 5.25 -2.89 -3.00
CA PHE A 16 5.64 -1.52 -2.67
C PHE A 16 5.35 -0.60 -3.86
N ALA A 17 5.63 -1.06 -5.06
CA ALA A 17 5.32 -0.27 -6.25
C ALA A 17 3.83 -0.01 -6.38
N SER A 18 3.00 -1.01 -6.05
CA SER A 18 1.56 -0.81 -6.06
C SER A 18 1.13 0.22 -5.02
N LEU A 19 1.75 0.18 -3.84
CA LEU A 19 1.45 1.16 -2.80
C LEU A 19 1.81 2.57 -3.28
N LEU A 20 2.95 2.72 -3.93
CA LEU A 20 3.34 4.01 -4.48
C LEU A 20 2.35 4.48 -5.54
N THR A 21 1.87 3.56 -6.37
CA THR A 21 0.92 3.90 -7.41
C THR A 21 -0.33 4.51 -6.81
N VAL A 22 -0.86 3.90 -5.75
CA VAL A 22 -2.06 4.43 -5.11
C VAL A 22 -1.74 5.77 -4.46
N GLY A 23 -0.58 5.88 -3.84
CA GLY A 23 -0.21 7.12 -3.17
C GLY A 23 -0.04 8.29 -4.12
N ASN A 24 0.31 8.02 -5.38
CA ASN A 24 0.49 9.06 -6.36
C ASN A 24 -0.74 9.33 -7.21
N THR A 25 -1.83 8.61 -6.97
CA THR A 25 -3.06 8.80 -7.73
C THR A 25 -3.86 9.92 -7.09
N PRO A 26 -4.37 10.86 -7.89
CA PRO A 26 -5.15 11.95 -7.31
C PRO A 26 -6.36 11.42 -6.54
N ALA A 27 -6.65 12.07 -5.43
CA ALA A 27 -7.75 11.64 -4.58
C ALA A 27 -9.10 11.96 -5.19
N VAL A 28 -9.16 12.94 -6.09
CA VAL A 28 -10.41 13.38 -6.65
C VAL A 28 -10.28 13.54 -8.14
N ASN A 29 -11.36 13.26 -8.82
CA ASN A 29 -11.49 13.58 -10.25
C ASN A 29 -10.53 12.83 -11.15
N GLY A 30 -9.86 11.85 -10.67
CA GLY A 30 -9.01 11.05 -11.51
C GLY A 30 -9.48 9.62 -11.55
N PRO A 31 -8.97 8.81 -12.46
CA PRO A 31 -9.29 7.39 -12.45
C PRO A 31 -8.70 6.75 -11.20
N SER A 32 -9.35 5.69 -10.74
CA SER A 32 -8.82 4.92 -9.63
C SER A 32 -7.49 4.30 -10.02
N ALA A 33 -6.62 4.15 -9.04
CA ALA A 33 -5.39 3.42 -9.28
C ALA A 33 -5.70 1.98 -9.60
N MET A 34 -4.99 1.43 -10.57
CA MET A 34 -5.19 0.06 -10.99
C MET A 34 -3.99 -0.75 -10.56
N ILE A 35 -4.17 -1.59 -9.57
CA ILE A 35 -3.12 -2.49 -9.12
C ILE A 35 -3.71 -3.90 -9.03
N PRO A 36 -2.86 -4.91 -9.02
CA PRO A 36 -3.38 -6.29 -8.95
C PRO A 36 -4.20 -6.49 -7.69
N ALA A 37 -5.27 -7.28 -7.82
CA ALA A 37 -6.16 -7.50 -6.69
C ALA A 37 -5.44 -8.15 -5.52
N GLU A 38 -4.47 -9.00 -5.77
CA GLU A 38 -3.71 -9.62 -4.70
C GLU A 38 -2.93 -8.58 -3.91
N HIS A 39 -2.40 -7.59 -4.60
CA HIS A 39 -1.66 -6.53 -3.92
C HIS A 39 -2.58 -5.68 -3.08
N SER A 40 -3.73 -5.29 -3.62
CA SER A 40 -4.65 -4.44 -2.85
C SER A 40 -5.17 -5.20 -1.64
N ALA A 41 -5.49 -6.49 -1.78
CA ALA A 41 -5.98 -7.26 -0.66
C ALA A 41 -4.94 -7.31 0.46
N ARG A 42 -3.68 -7.53 0.11
CA ARG A 42 -2.64 -7.60 1.11
C ARG A 42 -2.40 -6.25 1.76
N LEU A 43 -2.36 -5.20 0.94
CA LEU A 43 -2.08 -3.86 1.48
C LEU A 43 -3.22 -3.38 2.37
N ILE A 44 -4.46 -3.74 2.04
CA ILE A 44 -5.58 -3.43 2.90
C ILE A 44 -5.48 -4.22 4.21
N ALA A 45 -5.12 -5.49 4.12
CA ALA A 45 -5.00 -6.31 5.32
C ALA A 45 -3.91 -5.79 6.25
N LEU A 46 -2.87 -5.18 5.70
CA LEU A 46 -1.80 -4.60 6.50
C LEU A 46 -2.14 -3.21 7.01
N GLY A 47 -3.28 -2.66 6.60
CA GLY A 47 -3.70 -1.34 7.07
C GLY A 47 -3.13 -0.18 6.29
N TYR A 48 -2.50 -0.43 5.15
CA TYR A 48 -1.89 0.62 4.35
C TYR A 48 -2.84 1.26 3.36
N MET A 49 -3.97 0.63 3.09
CA MET A 49 -4.97 1.13 2.16
C MET A 49 -6.35 0.81 2.68
N VAL A 50 -7.34 1.52 2.14
CA VAL A 50 -8.73 1.20 2.39
C VAL A 50 -9.51 1.49 1.10
N TYR A 51 -10.69 0.88 0.99
CA TYR A 51 -11.63 1.23 -0.06
C TYR A 51 -12.59 2.26 0.49
N LEU A 52 -12.68 3.39 -0.20
CA LEU A 52 -13.67 4.41 0.14
C LEU A 52 -14.37 4.79 -1.14
N GLU A 53 -15.69 4.59 -1.13
CA GLU A 53 -16.51 4.97 -2.27
C GLU A 53 -16.03 4.34 -3.56
N GLY A 54 -15.64 3.07 -3.47
CA GLY A 54 -15.22 2.33 -4.65
C GLY A 54 -13.81 2.62 -5.12
N ARG A 55 -13.04 3.39 -4.36
CA ARG A 55 -11.68 3.74 -4.77
C ARG A 55 -10.71 3.35 -3.68
N LEU A 56 -9.52 2.96 -4.12
CA LEU A 56 -8.44 2.69 -3.19
C LEU A 56 -7.85 4.00 -2.70
N ARG A 57 -7.73 4.11 -1.39
CA ARG A 57 -7.15 5.30 -0.76
C ARG A 57 -6.07 4.86 0.19
N MET A 58 -5.01 5.66 0.25
CA MET A 58 -3.92 5.36 1.16
C MET A 58 -4.24 5.85 2.55
N THR A 59 -3.89 5.05 3.54
CA THR A 59 -4.05 5.42 4.94
C THR A 59 -2.81 6.14 5.43
N THR A 60 -2.89 6.71 6.63
CA THR A 60 -1.71 7.30 7.26
C THR A 60 -0.60 6.25 7.45
N PRO A 61 -0.90 5.05 7.97
CA PRO A 61 0.14 4.03 8.02
C PRO A 61 0.74 3.72 6.66
N GLY A 62 -0.05 3.80 5.59
CA GLY A 62 0.48 3.56 4.26
C GLY A 62 1.49 4.61 3.87
N ARG A 63 1.22 5.87 4.17
CA ARG A 63 2.16 6.94 3.87
C ARG A 63 3.45 6.78 4.67
N VAL A 64 3.32 6.39 5.92
CA VAL A 64 4.50 6.18 6.75
C VAL A 64 5.33 5.03 6.19
N ARG A 65 4.68 4.00 5.69
CA ARG A 65 5.40 2.86 5.12
C ARG A 65 6.17 3.27 3.88
N ILE A 66 5.57 4.12 3.02
CA ILE A 66 6.28 4.61 1.85
C ILE A 66 7.51 5.41 2.27
N TYR A 67 7.34 6.30 3.22
CA TYR A 67 8.44 7.10 3.72
C TYR A 67 9.58 6.23 4.21
N ALA A 68 9.25 5.23 5.03
CA ALA A 68 10.25 4.34 5.58
C ALA A 68 10.97 3.59 4.47
N GLY A 69 10.24 3.15 3.45
CA GLY A 69 10.86 2.44 2.35
C GLY A 69 11.78 3.32 1.54
N GLN A 70 11.40 4.57 1.34
CA GLN A 70 12.25 5.48 0.59
C GLN A 70 13.50 5.86 1.35
N LEU A 71 13.37 6.00 2.66
CA LEU A 71 14.53 6.32 3.47
C LEU A 71 15.50 5.15 3.57
N ALA A 72 15.00 3.94 3.47
CA ALA A 72 15.82 2.76 3.57
C ALA A 72 16.61 2.47 2.30
N SER A 73 16.20 3.03 1.18
CA SER A 73 16.91 2.76 -0.09
C SER A 73 18.03 3.77 -0.38
#